data_bc88d6716e72b3e63e7cb5189887c76c
#
_entry.id   bc88d6716e72b3e63e7cb5189887c76c
#
_cell.length_a   1.000
_cell.length_b   1.000
_cell.length_c   1.000
_cell.angle_alpha   90.00
_cell.angle_beta   90.00
_cell.angle_gamma   90.00
#
_symmetry.space_group_name_H-M   'P 1'
#
loop_
_entity.id
_entity.type
_entity.pdbx_description
1 polymer ?
#
loop_
_entity_poly.entity_id
_entity_poly.type
_entity_poly.pdbx_seq_one_letter_code
_entity_poly.pdbx_strand_id
1 'polypeptide(L)'
;MIEVCTVGGYSEVGKNMTAVKIDDEVIILDMGICLPKIIDFEELGGNRQELGSQHMIKIGAIPNDNKIKSWKDKVKAIAISHCHLDHLAAIPYLANNYKAPILGTPYTIEVLKSMLYDDKKQIKNTLKVINPNSFYKVSENISLEFINITHSTPQTALIAIHCKYGVILYGSDFKFDKNPIIGKKANIERLKELGKDNVILLILECLYADADKKTPSEKVAREMLRDVMLDTETAGNLMIVTLFASHIARLHSLIEFGKRLNRKIVFLGRSLGKYIRAAEKVGLVKFSKDVEIYTYAREIKKKLREVEKHGRNRYLLVTTGNQGEKESVLVKMSKGILPFGFLPEDHVIFSSRVIPDPKNIKNRKDLEDKLKKFKVRIFKDIHVSGHAAREDLRDMINIVNPQHIIPFHAEIKKQESLVELAEEIGYKRGKDIHLMSDGKKIKI
;
A
#
# COMPACT_ATOMS: atom_id res chain seq x y z
N MET A 1 -23.22 22.82 2.16
CA MET A 1 -23.69 21.52 1.66
C MET A 1 -22.48 20.64 1.35
N ILE A 2 -22.49 19.40 1.82
CA ILE A 2 -21.44 18.40 1.53
C ILE A 2 -22.01 17.41 0.52
N GLU A 3 -21.24 17.12 -0.52
CA GLU A 3 -21.55 16.11 -1.52
C GLU A 3 -20.30 15.23 -1.78
N VAL A 4 -20.45 13.91 -1.70
CA VAL A 4 -19.35 12.96 -1.91
C VAL A 4 -19.59 12.19 -3.21
N CYS A 5 -18.56 12.10 -4.06
CA CYS A 5 -18.53 11.22 -5.22
C CYS A 5 -17.51 10.11 -5.01
N THR A 6 -17.98 8.87 -5.07
CA THR A 6 -17.19 7.65 -4.95
C THR A 6 -16.63 7.27 -6.32
N VAL A 7 -15.53 7.91 -6.75
CA VAL A 7 -15.02 7.80 -8.13
C VAL A 7 -14.44 6.42 -8.41
N GLY A 8 -13.77 5.80 -7.44
CA GLY A 8 -13.20 4.46 -7.52
C GLY A 8 -12.85 3.87 -6.16
N GLY A 9 -12.78 2.54 -6.06
CA GLY A 9 -12.49 1.80 -4.83
C GLY A 9 -13.72 1.44 -3.98
N TYR A 10 -14.92 1.58 -4.53
CA TYR A 10 -16.19 1.28 -3.86
C TYR A 10 -16.91 0.04 -4.41
N SER A 11 -16.30 -0.66 -5.34
CA SER A 11 -16.83 -1.91 -5.90
C SER A 11 -15.75 -2.99 -5.98
N GLU A 12 -14.52 -2.65 -5.64
CA GLU A 12 -13.34 -3.51 -5.75
C GLU A 12 -12.21 -3.00 -4.85
N VAL A 13 -11.17 -3.82 -4.68
CA VAL A 13 -9.91 -3.41 -4.04
C VAL A 13 -9.04 -2.68 -5.05
N GLY A 14 -8.58 -1.48 -4.69
CA GLY A 14 -7.72 -0.66 -5.55
C GLY A 14 -8.48 0.44 -6.32
N LYS A 15 -7.74 1.14 -7.16
CA LYS A 15 -8.19 2.33 -7.93
C LYS A 15 -8.91 3.37 -7.05
N ASN A 16 -8.40 3.54 -5.81
CA ASN A 16 -9.03 4.40 -4.82
C ASN A 16 -9.02 5.86 -5.26
N MET A 17 -10.20 6.48 -5.27
CA MET A 17 -10.38 7.90 -5.53
C MET A 17 -11.74 8.35 -5.02
N THR A 18 -11.73 9.30 -4.10
CA THR A 18 -12.94 9.93 -3.56
C THR A 18 -12.88 11.43 -3.81
N ALA A 19 -13.96 12.03 -4.25
CA ALA A 19 -14.08 13.49 -4.37
C ALA A 19 -15.13 14.00 -3.37
N VAL A 20 -14.70 14.92 -2.50
CA VAL A 20 -15.55 15.57 -1.50
C VAL A 20 -15.73 17.02 -1.90
N LYS A 21 -16.99 17.38 -2.18
CA LYS A 21 -17.36 18.75 -2.52
C LYS A 21 -18.02 19.39 -1.30
N ILE A 22 -17.48 20.53 -0.88
CA ILE A 22 -17.95 21.36 0.21
C ILE A 22 -18.33 22.72 -0.39
N ASP A 23 -19.61 22.99 -0.48
CA ASP A 23 -20.15 24.13 -1.24
C ASP A 23 -19.60 24.16 -2.68
N ASP A 24 -18.70 25.08 -3.02
CA ASP A 24 -18.12 25.21 -4.34
C ASP A 24 -16.64 24.81 -4.41
N GLU A 25 -16.11 24.17 -3.38
CA GLU A 25 -14.72 23.69 -3.33
C GLU A 25 -14.67 22.17 -3.24
N VAL A 26 -13.72 21.56 -3.93
CA VAL A 26 -13.59 20.10 -4.02
C VAL A 26 -12.21 19.66 -3.56
N ILE A 27 -12.17 18.62 -2.73
CA ILE A 27 -10.96 17.90 -2.35
C ILE A 27 -11.03 16.50 -2.97
N ILE A 28 -9.96 16.09 -3.64
CA ILE A 28 -9.78 14.71 -4.09
C ILE A 28 -8.90 13.99 -3.08
N LEU A 29 -9.35 12.82 -2.64
CA LEU A 29 -8.66 11.92 -1.71
C LEU A 29 -8.22 10.68 -2.47
N ASP A 30 -6.92 10.47 -2.56
CA ASP A 30 -6.22 9.45 -3.31
C ASP A 30 -6.49 9.47 -4.82
N MET A 31 -5.64 8.77 -5.58
CA MET A 31 -5.72 8.64 -7.04
C MET A 31 -4.94 7.39 -7.45
N GLY A 32 -5.53 6.24 -7.23
CA GLY A 32 -4.88 4.94 -7.32
C GLY A 32 -5.19 4.15 -8.58
N ILE A 33 -4.52 3.01 -8.74
CA ILE A 33 -4.75 2.06 -9.83
C ILE A 33 -5.38 0.76 -9.33
N CYS A 34 -6.05 0.02 -10.23
CA CYS A 34 -6.38 -1.39 -10.05
C CYS A 34 -5.27 -2.23 -10.69
N LEU A 35 -4.33 -2.72 -9.87
CA LEU A 35 -3.16 -3.46 -10.35
C LEU A 35 -3.54 -4.74 -11.11
N PRO A 36 -4.51 -5.58 -10.68
CA PRO A 36 -4.93 -6.75 -11.43
C PRO A 36 -5.31 -6.44 -12.89
N LYS A 37 -6.05 -5.36 -13.14
CA LYS A 37 -6.44 -4.95 -14.50
C LYS A 37 -5.26 -4.58 -15.39
N ILE A 38 -4.20 -4.01 -14.81
CA ILE A 38 -2.97 -3.71 -15.56
C ILE A 38 -2.23 -5.00 -15.90
N ILE A 39 -2.11 -5.91 -14.94
CA ILE A 39 -1.46 -7.21 -15.15
C ILE A 39 -2.22 -8.01 -16.23
N ASP A 40 -3.55 -8.02 -16.21
CA ASP A 40 -4.37 -8.67 -17.23
C ASP A 40 -4.07 -8.12 -18.63
N PHE A 41 -4.02 -6.80 -18.76
CA PHE A 41 -3.72 -6.14 -20.02
C PHE A 41 -2.31 -6.48 -20.55
N GLU A 42 -1.29 -6.44 -19.68
CA GLU A 42 0.10 -6.76 -20.06
C GLU A 42 0.26 -8.23 -20.47
N GLU A 43 -0.48 -9.15 -19.85
CA GLU A 43 -0.45 -10.56 -20.23
C GLU A 43 -1.11 -10.87 -21.57
N LEU A 44 -2.08 -10.05 -21.99
CA LEU A 44 -2.67 -10.11 -23.32
C LEU A 44 -1.77 -9.47 -24.40
N GLY A 45 -0.53 -9.11 -24.04
CA GLY A 45 0.45 -8.51 -24.95
C GLY A 45 0.41 -6.98 -25.00
N GLY A 46 -0.37 -6.36 -24.16
CA GLY A 46 -0.45 -4.89 -24.06
C GLY A 46 0.80 -4.28 -23.42
N ASN A 47 1.17 -3.07 -23.85
CA ASN A 47 2.26 -2.29 -23.27
C ASN A 47 1.69 -1.14 -22.43
N ARG A 48 1.82 -1.22 -21.10
CA ARG A 48 1.34 -0.20 -20.17
C ARG A 48 1.92 1.19 -20.45
N GLN A 49 3.17 1.27 -20.89
CA GLN A 49 3.85 2.56 -21.10
C GLN A 49 3.23 3.37 -22.24
N GLU A 50 2.57 2.69 -23.18
CA GLU A 50 1.91 3.30 -24.35
C GLU A 50 0.47 3.72 -24.08
N LEU A 51 -0.08 3.36 -22.90
CA LEU A 51 -1.48 3.64 -22.59
C LEU A 51 -1.71 5.10 -22.15
N GLY A 52 -2.64 5.76 -22.84
CA GLY A 52 -3.23 7.02 -22.38
C GLY A 52 -4.32 6.82 -21.33
N SER A 53 -4.70 7.90 -20.64
CA SER A 53 -5.71 7.88 -19.56
C SER A 53 -7.05 7.27 -19.99
N GLN A 54 -7.54 7.59 -21.18
CA GLN A 54 -8.82 7.07 -21.68
C GLN A 54 -8.81 5.54 -21.83
N HIS A 55 -7.71 4.97 -22.31
CA HIS A 55 -7.59 3.52 -22.42
C HIS A 55 -7.50 2.87 -21.03
N MET A 56 -6.74 3.46 -20.12
CA MET A 56 -6.63 2.99 -18.73
C MET A 56 -8.00 3.01 -18.02
N ILE A 57 -8.83 4.04 -18.25
CA ILE A 57 -10.22 4.10 -17.77
C ILE A 57 -11.05 2.97 -18.39
N LYS A 58 -10.95 2.77 -19.71
CA LYS A 58 -11.73 1.77 -20.44
C LYS A 58 -11.49 0.34 -19.94
N ILE A 59 -10.23 -0.01 -19.63
CA ILE A 59 -9.89 -1.33 -19.08
C ILE A 59 -10.16 -1.42 -17.56
N GLY A 60 -10.64 -0.36 -16.93
CA GLY A 60 -10.93 -0.31 -15.50
C GLY A 60 -9.69 -0.24 -14.61
N ALA A 61 -8.54 0.12 -15.16
CA ALA A 61 -7.27 0.17 -14.43
C ALA A 61 -7.09 1.44 -13.59
N ILE A 62 -7.78 2.54 -13.92
CA ILE A 62 -7.78 3.79 -13.15
C ILE A 62 -9.20 4.31 -12.94
N PRO A 63 -9.42 5.20 -11.96
CA PRO A 63 -10.73 5.82 -11.72
C PRO A 63 -11.26 6.55 -12.96
N ASN A 64 -12.57 6.51 -13.16
CA ASN A 64 -13.22 7.28 -14.20
C ASN A 64 -13.59 8.68 -13.68
N ASP A 65 -12.68 9.62 -13.79
CA ASP A 65 -12.83 10.99 -13.30
C ASP A 65 -13.85 11.84 -14.10
N ASN A 66 -14.40 11.32 -15.20
CA ASN A 66 -15.54 11.93 -15.88
C ASN A 66 -16.78 12.02 -14.97
N LYS A 67 -16.88 11.18 -13.94
CA LYS A 67 -17.95 11.23 -12.93
C LYS A 67 -18.01 12.55 -12.15
N ILE A 68 -16.85 13.23 -12.07
CA ILE A 68 -16.71 14.54 -11.42
C ILE A 68 -16.37 15.67 -12.44
N LYS A 69 -16.65 15.47 -13.73
CA LYS A 69 -16.33 16.45 -14.78
C LYS A 69 -16.85 17.86 -14.45
N SER A 70 -18.08 17.98 -13.93
CA SER A 70 -18.68 19.27 -13.52
C SER A 70 -18.03 19.92 -12.29
N TRP A 71 -17.16 19.19 -11.57
CA TRP A 71 -16.45 19.69 -10.39
C TRP A 71 -15.00 20.04 -10.66
N LYS A 72 -14.51 19.75 -11.86
CA LYS A 72 -13.10 19.78 -12.22
C LYS A 72 -12.40 21.10 -11.89
N ASP A 73 -13.03 22.23 -12.24
CA ASP A 73 -12.48 23.57 -12.01
C ASP A 73 -12.60 24.04 -10.55
N LYS A 74 -13.35 23.28 -9.72
CA LYS A 74 -13.55 23.53 -8.30
C LYS A 74 -12.55 22.77 -7.41
N VAL A 75 -11.74 21.89 -7.98
CA VAL A 75 -10.76 21.10 -7.22
C VAL A 75 -9.66 22.03 -6.68
N LYS A 76 -9.50 22.03 -5.35
CA LYS A 76 -8.54 22.88 -4.63
C LYS A 76 -7.30 22.13 -4.17
N ALA A 77 -7.42 20.81 -3.93
CA ALA A 77 -6.30 19.95 -3.54
C ALA A 77 -6.57 18.49 -3.92
N ILE A 78 -5.48 17.75 -4.17
CA ILE A 78 -5.45 16.30 -4.29
C ILE A 78 -4.60 15.81 -3.12
N ALA A 79 -5.19 15.12 -2.15
CA ALA A 79 -4.52 14.69 -0.94
C ALA A 79 -4.32 13.17 -0.97
N ILE A 80 -3.08 12.72 -0.83
CA ILE A 80 -2.68 11.31 -0.92
C ILE A 80 -2.35 10.78 0.47
N SER A 81 -3.06 9.73 0.86
CA SER A 81 -2.96 9.12 2.18
C SER A 81 -1.62 8.41 2.39
N HIS A 82 -1.16 7.65 1.40
CA HIS A 82 0.09 6.89 1.47
C HIS A 82 0.60 6.46 0.08
N CYS A 83 1.74 5.76 0.04
CA CYS A 83 2.48 5.52 -1.19
C CYS A 83 2.15 4.20 -1.92
N HIS A 84 1.12 3.44 -1.55
CA HIS A 84 0.74 2.26 -2.30
C HIS A 84 0.14 2.61 -3.67
N LEU A 85 0.32 1.73 -4.64
CA LEU A 85 -0.03 1.99 -6.04
C LEU A 85 -1.53 2.22 -6.24
N ASP A 86 -2.34 1.53 -5.49
CA ASP A 86 -3.80 1.64 -5.51
C ASP A 86 -4.35 2.91 -4.84
N HIS A 87 -3.45 3.78 -4.32
CA HIS A 87 -3.75 5.10 -3.76
C HIS A 87 -3.09 6.26 -4.52
N LEU A 88 -1.97 6.04 -5.24
CA LEU A 88 -1.26 7.15 -5.89
C LEU A 88 -0.93 6.94 -7.37
N ALA A 89 -0.96 5.70 -7.89
CA ALA A 89 -0.34 5.45 -9.18
C ALA A 89 -1.19 5.83 -10.41
N ALA A 90 -2.40 6.36 -10.24
CA ALA A 90 -3.16 7.00 -11.32
C ALA A 90 -2.83 8.50 -11.48
N ILE A 91 -2.04 9.10 -10.57
CA ILE A 91 -1.61 10.50 -10.66
C ILE A 91 -0.99 10.85 -12.03
N PRO A 92 -0.07 10.05 -12.62
CA PRO A 92 0.54 10.35 -13.91
C PRO A 92 -0.46 10.43 -15.08
N TYR A 93 -1.66 9.90 -14.90
CA TYR A 93 -2.70 9.81 -15.92
C TYR A 93 -3.82 10.85 -15.74
N LEU A 94 -4.16 11.20 -14.49
CA LEU A 94 -5.33 11.99 -14.16
C LEU A 94 -5.01 13.37 -13.58
N ALA A 95 -3.90 13.53 -12.87
CA ALA A 95 -3.65 14.76 -12.10
C ALA A 95 -3.59 16.03 -12.98
N ASN A 96 -3.08 15.94 -14.20
CA ASN A 96 -3.03 17.06 -15.13
C ASN A 96 -4.43 17.58 -15.55
N ASN A 97 -5.49 16.83 -15.23
CA ASN A 97 -6.87 17.26 -15.42
C ASN A 97 -7.28 18.36 -14.43
N TYR A 98 -6.53 18.58 -13.36
CA TYR A 98 -6.88 19.45 -12.24
C TYR A 98 -5.80 20.52 -12.01
N LYS A 99 -6.21 21.77 -11.83
CA LYS A 99 -5.29 22.88 -11.49
C LYS A 99 -5.12 22.98 -9.96
N ALA A 100 -4.72 21.90 -9.32
CA ALA A 100 -4.65 21.79 -7.88
C ALA A 100 -3.30 21.19 -7.43
N PRO A 101 -2.74 21.56 -6.26
CA PRO A 101 -1.56 20.93 -5.71
C PRO A 101 -1.86 19.49 -5.29
N ILE A 102 -0.83 18.65 -5.34
CA ILE A 102 -0.84 17.30 -4.78
C ILE A 102 -0.15 17.35 -3.44
N LEU A 103 -0.85 16.92 -2.39
CA LEU A 103 -0.42 16.91 -1.01
C LEU A 103 -0.13 15.47 -0.58
N GLY A 104 0.94 15.26 0.16
CA GLY A 104 1.24 13.95 0.72
C GLY A 104 2.35 14.03 1.75
N THR A 105 2.52 12.97 2.53
CA THR A 105 3.60 12.88 3.51
C THR A 105 4.97 12.84 2.81
N PRO A 106 6.08 13.16 3.51
CA PRO A 106 7.42 13.21 2.89
C PRO A 106 7.74 11.94 2.11
N TYR A 107 7.48 10.76 2.68
CA TYR A 107 7.74 9.49 2.03
C TYR A 107 6.83 9.26 0.80
N THR A 108 5.55 9.55 0.92
CA THR A 108 4.58 9.43 -0.18
C THR A 108 4.97 10.30 -1.38
N ILE A 109 5.35 11.55 -1.13
CA ILE A 109 5.78 12.47 -2.20
C ILE A 109 7.10 12.01 -2.83
N GLU A 110 8.03 11.46 -2.06
CA GLU A 110 9.30 11.00 -2.62
C GLU A 110 9.14 9.72 -3.45
N VAL A 111 8.25 8.81 -3.04
CA VAL A 111 7.86 7.64 -3.86
C VAL A 111 7.18 8.08 -5.15
N LEU A 112 6.27 9.07 -5.09
CA LEU A 112 5.61 9.63 -6.27
C LEU A 112 6.64 10.23 -7.26
N LYS A 113 7.60 11.02 -6.78
CA LYS A 113 8.67 11.58 -7.63
C LYS A 113 9.48 10.47 -8.32
N SER A 114 9.86 9.43 -7.55
CA SER A 114 10.58 8.28 -8.12
C SER A 114 9.76 7.55 -9.18
N MET A 115 8.45 7.40 -8.96
CA MET A 115 7.55 6.77 -9.93
C MET A 115 7.43 7.61 -11.22
N LEU A 116 7.22 8.91 -11.10
CA LEU A 116 7.15 9.81 -12.26
C LEU A 116 8.45 9.79 -13.08
N TYR A 117 9.60 9.74 -12.41
CA TYR A 117 10.91 9.63 -13.06
C TYR A 117 11.08 8.31 -13.81
N ASP A 118 10.77 7.17 -13.16
CA ASP A 118 10.89 5.84 -13.74
C ASP A 118 9.97 5.64 -14.95
N ASP A 119 8.73 6.15 -14.86
CA ASP A 119 7.72 6.05 -15.92
C ASP A 119 7.88 7.15 -16.99
N LYS A 120 8.87 8.05 -16.85
CA LYS A 120 9.10 9.21 -17.73
C LYS A 120 7.83 10.06 -17.93
N LYS A 121 7.01 10.18 -16.90
CA LYS A 121 5.78 10.97 -16.90
C LYS A 121 6.00 12.31 -16.22
N GLN A 122 5.34 13.34 -16.74
CA GLN A 122 5.37 14.69 -16.18
C GLN A 122 3.97 15.12 -15.76
N ILE A 123 3.90 15.79 -14.63
CA ILE A 123 2.68 16.43 -14.13
C ILE A 123 2.93 17.93 -13.96
N LYS A 124 1.88 18.74 -14.16
CA LYS A 124 1.94 20.21 -14.01
C LYS A 124 1.64 20.65 -12.58
N ASN A 125 1.12 19.73 -11.77
CA ASN A 125 0.70 19.99 -10.40
C ASN A 125 1.91 20.21 -9.48
N THR A 126 1.83 21.20 -8.61
CA THR A 126 2.82 21.42 -7.55
C THR A 126 2.73 20.31 -6.52
N LEU A 127 3.86 19.69 -6.18
CA LEU A 127 3.93 18.71 -5.09
C LEU A 127 4.21 19.43 -3.77
N LYS A 128 3.37 19.23 -2.76
CA LYS A 128 3.47 19.78 -1.42
C LYS A 128 3.68 18.67 -0.39
N VAL A 129 4.72 18.82 0.41
CA VAL A 129 5.03 17.88 1.50
C VAL A 129 4.33 18.35 2.76
N ILE A 130 3.52 17.48 3.36
CA ILE A 130 2.81 17.71 4.62
C ILE A 130 3.31 16.68 5.64
N ASN A 131 3.87 17.15 6.74
CA ASN A 131 4.33 16.25 7.79
C ASN A 131 3.16 15.54 8.47
N PRO A 132 3.31 14.26 8.86
CA PRO A 132 2.31 13.62 9.71
C PRO A 132 2.00 14.44 10.97
N ASN A 133 0.74 14.50 11.36
CA ASN A 133 0.19 15.33 12.43
C ASN A 133 0.33 16.84 12.18
N SER A 134 0.19 17.27 10.93
CA SER A 134 0.23 18.67 10.54
C SER A 134 -0.97 19.06 9.69
N PHE A 135 -1.29 20.35 9.70
CA PHE A 135 -2.35 20.95 8.92
C PHE A 135 -1.84 21.62 7.65
N TYR A 136 -2.71 21.67 6.65
CA TYR A 136 -2.53 22.47 5.44
C TYR A 136 -3.78 23.28 5.14
N LYS A 137 -3.68 24.60 5.15
CA LYS A 137 -4.78 25.50 4.78
C LYS A 137 -4.96 25.46 3.25
N VAL A 138 -6.07 24.90 2.80
CA VAL A 138 -6.41 24.81 1.36
C VAL A 138 -7.03 26.11 0.87
N SER A 139 -7.98 26.65 1.67
CA SER A 139 -8.70 27.90 1.40
C SER A 139 -9.11 28.53 2.72
N GLU A 140 -9.91 29.63 2.68
CA GLU A 140 -10.49 30.21 3.89
C GLU A 140 -11.50 29.27 4.56
N ASN A 141 -12.11 28.36 3.79
CA ASN A 141 -13.21 27.49 4.25
C ASN A 141 -12.76 26.07 4.58
N ILE A 142 -11.58 25.63 4.10
CA ILE A 142 -11.13 24.24 4.19
C ILE A 142 -9.68 24.18 4.64
N SER A 143 -9.44 23.37 5.67
CA SER A 143 -8.10 22.90 6.00
C SER A 143 -8.03 21.37 6.03
N LEU A 144 -6.89 20.80 5.68
CA LEU A 144 -6.61 19.37 5.73
C LEU A 144 -5.65 19.08 6.86
N GLU A 145 -5.92 18.02 7.60
CA GLU A 145 -5.02 17.50 8.62
C GLU A 145 -4.58 16.10 8.22
N PHE A 146 -3.27 15.86 8.24
CA PHE A 146 -2.65 14.55 7.97
C PHE A 146 -2.35 13.87 9.30
N ILE A 147 -3.22 13.00 9.77
CA ILE A 147 -3.10 12.32 11.06
C ILE A 147 -2.26 11.07 10.91
N ASN A 148 -1.16 10.97 11.65
CA ASN A 148 -0.30 9.79 11.60
C ASN A 148 -1.02 8.52 12.03
N ILE A 149 -0.99 7.53 11.18
CA ILE A 149 -1.50 6.18 11.44
C ILE A 149 -0.47 5.13 11.05
N THR A 150 -0.59 3.92 11.56
CA THR A 150 0.25 2.80 11.19
C THR A 150 -0.37 1.96 10.08
N HIS A 151 0.46 1.54 9.14
CA HIS A 151 0.12 0.64 8.04
C HIS A 151 1.37 -0.17 7.65
N SER A 152 1.34 -0.92 6.53
CA SER A 152 2.51 -1.66 6.04
C SER A 152 3.58 -0.76 5.40
N THR A 153 3.26 0.48 5.07
CA THR A 153 4.20 1.49 4.55
C THR A 153 4.37 2.66 5.51
N PRO A 154 5.58 3.25 5.61
CA PRO A 154 5.82 4.35 6.55
C PRO A 154 5.05 5.62 6.20
N GLN A 155 4.82 6.46 7.21
CA GLN A 155 4.18 7.77 7.07
C GLN A 155 2.81 7.74 6.37
N THR A 156 2.05 6.65 6.54
CA THR A 156 0.64 6.62 6.19
C THR A 156 -0.12 7.63 7.05
N ALA A 157 -1.05 8.34 6.46
CA ALA A 157 -1.88 9.32 7.15
C ALA A 157 -3.37 9.12 6.85
N LEU A 158 -4.20 9.22 7.88
CA LEU A 158 -5.61 9.52 7.68
C LEU A 158 -5.73 11.01 7.34
N ILE A 159 -6.71 11.36 6.52
CA ILE A 159 -6.90 12.75 6.09
C ILE A 159 -8.22 13.27 6.65
N ALA A 160 -8.14 14.24 7.56
CA ALA A 160 -9.31 14.94 8.06
C ALA A 160 -9.50 16.25 7.29
N ILE A 161 -10.70 16.45 6.73
CA ILE A 161 -11.11 17.69 6.07
C ILE A 161 -11.92 18.48 7.08
N HIS A 162 -11.37 19.60 7.54
CA HIS A 162 -12.04 20.53 8.44
C HIS A 162 -12.75 21.60 7.66
N CYS A 163 -14.04 21.81 7.92
CA CYS A 163 -14.86 22.82 7.30
C CYS A 163 -15.93 23.36 8.26
N LYS A 164 -16.68 24.37 7.85
CA LYS A 164 -17.72 24.98 8.69
C LYS A 164 -18.83 24.03 9.13
N TYR A 165 -19.01 22.89 8.47
CA TYR A 165 -20.04 21.90 8.82
C TYR A 165 -19.54 20.91 9.87
N GLY A 166 -18.22 20.76 10.04
CA GLY A 166 -17.53 19.81 10.90
C GLY A 166 -16.39 19.12 10.19
N VAL A 167 -16.10 17.87 10.57
CA VAL A 167 -14.96 17.10 10.08
C VAL A 167 -15.43 15.95 9.21
N ILE A 168 -14.77 15.76 8.06
CA ILE A 168 -14.89 14.56 7.22
C ILE A 168 -13.58 13.81 7.35
N LEU A 169 -13.60 12.60 7.88
CA LEU A 169 -12.39 11.77 8.06
C LEU A 169 -12.32 10.70 6.98
N TYR A 170 -11.24 10.73 6.20
CA TYR A 170 -10.87 9.67 5.29
C TYR A 170 -9.99 8.66 6.01
N GLY A 171 -10.61 7.57 6.43
CA GLY A 171 -9.99 6.45 7.11
C GLY A 171 -9.42 5.45 6.11
N SER A 172 -8.38 5.89 5.39
CA SER A 172 -7.63 5.08 4.43
C SER A 172 -7.06 3.80 5.08
N ASP A 173 -6.15 3.12 4.40
CA ASP A 173 -5.53 1.89 4.90
C ASP A 173 -4.83 2.10 6.24
N PHE A 174 -5.17 1.31 7.23
CA PHE A 174 -4.59 1.44 8.56
C PHE A 174 -4.62 0.15 9.37
N LYS A 175 -3.85 0.14 10.45
CA LYS A 175 -4.03 -0.73 11.63
C LYS A 175 -3.63 0.03 12.89
N PHE A 176 -4.11 -0.40 14.04
CA PHE A 176 -3.68 0.14 15.33
C PHE A 176 -2.46 -0.61 15.89
N ASP A 177 -1.29 -0.40 15.27
CA ASP A 177 -0.06 -1.02 15.74
C ASP A 177 0.51 -0.26 16.95
N LYS A 178 0.49 -0.91 18.12
CA LYS A 178 1.02 -0.35 19.38
C LYS A 178 2.55 -0.45 19.48
N ASN A 179 3.19 -1.28 18.64
CA ASN A 179 4.64 -1.55 18.67
C ASN A 179 5.20 -1.59 17.23
N PRO A 180 5.10 -0.49 16.47
CA PRO A 180 5.65 -0.43 15.11
C PRO A 180 7.18 -0.57 15.16
N ILE A 181 7.75 -1.27 14.20
CA ILE A 181 9.20 -1.46 14.08
C ILE A 181 9.90 -0.19 13.59
N ILE A 182 9.21 0.60 12.76
CA ILE A 182 9.70 1.88 12.24
C ILE A 182 8.61 2.93 12.37
N GLY A 183 9.02 4.18 12.63
CA GLY A 183 8.12 5.32 12.68
C GLY A 183 7.41 5.46 14.03
N LYS A 184 6.39 6.31 14.04
CA LYS A 184 5.60 6.61 15.23
C LYS A 184 4.38 5.69 15.33
N LYS A 185 3.90 5.45 16.55
CA LYS A 185 2.59 4.82 16.81
C LYS A 185 1.47 5.65 16.19
N ALA A 186 0.33 4.99 15.93
CA ALA A 186 -0.90 5.68 15.53
C ALA A 186 -1.26 6.79 16.53
N ASN A 187 -1.70 7.93 16.04
CA ASN A 187 -2.09 9.08 16.87
C ASN A 187 -3.52 8.91 17.37
N ILE A 188 -3.72 7.93 18.26
CA ILE A 188 -5.03 7.60 18.83
C ILE A 188 -5.62 8.78 19.63
N GLU A 189 -4.77 9.53 20.33
CA GLU A 189 -5.24 10.67 21.13
C GLU A 189 -5.88 11.74 20.22
N ARG A 190 -5.27 12.01 19.06
CA ARG A 190 -5.86 12.94 18.08
C ARG A 190 -7.20 12.44 17.53
N LEU A 191 -7.33 11.13 17.30
CA LEU A 191 -8.60 10.54 16.87
C LEU A 191 -9.68 10.68 17.95
N LYS A 192 -9.33 10.50 19.22
CA LYS A 192 -10.25 10.73 20.34
C LYS A 192 -10.67 12.20 20.46
N GLU A 193 -9.76 13.14 20.20
CA GLU A 193 -10.07 14.56 20.15
C GLU A 193 -11.08 14.84 19.03
N LEU A 194 -10.83 14.33 17.81
CA LEU A 194 -11.77 14.47 16.70
C LEU A 194 -13.14 13.88 17.02
N GLY A 195 -13.19 12.76 17.74
CA GLY A 195 -14.45 12.14 18.16
C GLY A 195 -15.27 12.97 19.15
N LYS A 196 -14.66 13.97 19.78
CA LYS A 196 -15.37 14.98 20.60
C LYS A 196 -15.84 16.18 19.77
N ASP A 197 -15.24 16.36 18.60
CA ASP A 197 -15.66 17.34 17.61
C ASP A 197 -16.82 16.76 16.77
N ASN A 198 -17.41 17.58 15.92
CA ASN A 198 -18.48 17.15 15.02
C ASN A 198 -17.92 16.40 13.81
N VAL A 199 -17.67 15.08 13.93
CA VAL A 199 -17.30 14.24 12.78
C VAL A 199 -18.55 13.84 12.00
N ILE A 200 -18.78 14.50 10.88
CA ILE A 200 -19.98 14.33 10.06
C ILE A 200 -19.90 13.01 9.28
N LEU A 201 -18.73 12.70 8.74
CA LEU A 201 -18.56 11.56 7.84
C LEU A 201 -17.22 10.86 8.10
N LEU A 202 -17.27 9.54 8.20
CA LEU A 202 -16.12 8.64 8.16
C LEU A 202 -16.19 7.80 6.87
N ILE A 203 -15.21 7.96 5.98
CA ILE A 203 -15.01 7.07 4.83
C ILE A 203 -13.99 6.04 5.28
N LEU A 204 -14.36 4.77 5.42
CA LEU A 204 -13.59 3.77 6.14
C LEU A 204 -13.27 2.56 5.28
N GLU A 205 -11.98 2.16 5.21
CA GLU A 205 -11.60 0.90 4.60
C GLU A 205 -12.30 -0.29 5.28
N CYS A 206 -12.57 -1.36 4.51
CA CYS A 206 -13.25 -2.54 5.04
C CYS A 206 -12.73 -3.87 4.48
N LEU A 207 -11.47 -3.90 4.07
CA LEU A 207 -10.85 -5.06 3.41
C LEU A 207 -10.93 -6.35 4.25
N TYR A 208 -10.86 -6.24 5.57
CA TYR A 208 -10.97 -7.37 6.51
C TYR A 208 -12.10 -7.19 7.54
N ALA A 209 -13.19 -6.54 7.15
CA ALA A 209 -14.36 -6.37 8.00
C ALA A 209 -15.06 -7.70 8.37
N ASP A 210 -14.82 -8.76 7.59
CA ASP A 210 -15.31 -10.14 7.80
C ASP A 210 -14.39 -10.99 8.70
N ALA A 211 -13.29 -10.42 9.22
CA ALA A 211 -12.33 -11.17 10.04
C ALA A 211 -12.49 -10.82 11.52
N ASP A 212 -13.12 -11.67 12.31
CA ASP A 212 -13.41 -11.50 13.75
C ASP A 212 -12.16 -11.53 14.62
N LYS A 213 -11.31 -10.52 14.47
CA LYS A 213 -10.04 -10.35 15.20
C LYS A 213 -9.55 -8.91 15.16
N LYS A 214 -8.49 -8.63 15.93
CA LYS A 214 -7.61 -7.46 15.74
C LYS A 214 -6.42 -7.83 14.87
N THR A 215 -5.94 -6.90 14.09
CA THR A 215 -4.72 -7.07 13.30
C THR A 215 -3.49 -7.02 14.20
N PRO A 216 -2.64 -8.07 14.21
CA PRO A 216 -1.45 -8.09 15.05
C PRO A 216 -0.44 -7.01 14.68
N SER A 217 0.39 -6.62 15.68
CA SER A 217 1.52 -5.73 15.48
C SER A 217 2.54 -6.29 14.49
N GLU A 218 3.26 -5.42 13.78
CA GLU A 218 4.42 -5.80 12.96
C GLU A 218 5.49 -6.51 13.76
N LYS A 219 5.56 -6.26 15.07
CA LYS A 219 6.44 -7.01 15.99
C LYS A 219 6.19 -8.52 15.93
N VAL A 220 4.93 -8.97 15.75
CA VAL A 220 4.61 -10.40 15.63
C VAL A 220 5.25 -11.00 14.37
N ALA A 221 5.13 -10.32 13.22
CA ALA A 221 5.78 -10.80 12.01
C ALA A 221 7.31 -10.77 12.09
N ARG A 222 7.87 -9.80 12.83
CA ARG A 222 9.30 -9.78 13.13
C ARG A 222 9.73 -11.02 13.95
N GLU A 223 8.97 -11.42 14.97
CA GLU A 223 9.29 -12.62 15.74
C GLU A 223 9.14 -13.89 14.88
N MET A 224 8.09 -14.00 14.03
CA MET A 224 7.98 -15.11 13.07
C MET A 224 9.20 -15.18 12.13
N LEU A 225 9.70 -14.04 11.65
CA LEU A 225 10.91 -13.99 10.84
C LEU A 225 12.15 -14.43 11.66
N ARG A 226 12.24 -14.00 12.90
CA ARG A 226 13.33 -14.40 13.80
C ARG A 226 13.40 -15.91 13.91
N ASP A 227 12.28 -16.56 14.25
CA ASP A 227 12.19 -18.01 14.43
C ASP A 227 12.63 -18.76 13.16
N VAL A 228 12.16 -18.31 11.97
CA VAL A 228 12.52 -18.95 10.70
C VAL A 228 13.99 -18.67 10.31
N MET A 229 14.49 -17.47 10.56
CA MET A 229 15.84 -17.08 10.12
C MET A 229 16.94 -17.51 11.08
N LEU A 230 16.70 -17.40 12.40
CA LEU A 230 17.74 -17.61 13.42
C LEU A 230 17.65 -18.98 14.10
N ASP A 231 16.43 -19.48 14.30
CA ASP A 231 16.19 -20.69 15.09
C ASP A 231 16.01 -21.94 14.20
N THR A 232 16.03 -21.78 12.85
CA THR A 232 16.04 -22.90 11.92
C THR A 232 17.44 -23.21 11.45
N GLU A 233 17.81 -24.52 11.43
CA GLU A 233 19.10 -24.97 10.91
C GLU A 233 19.29 -24.52 9.44
N THR A 234 20.32 -23.71 9.20
CA THR A 234 20.63 -23.10 7.90
C THR A 234 22.08 -23.33 7.46
N ALA A 235 22.81 -24.19 8.18
CA ALA A 235 24.24 -24.40 7.92
C ALA A 235 24.49 -24.85 6.46
N GLY A 236 25.33 -24.10 5.78
CA GLY A 236 25.70 -24.40 4.38
C GLY A 236 24.72 -23.90 3.32
N ASN A 237 23.51 -23.51 3.66
CA ASN A 237 22.46 -23.18 2.69
C ASN A 237 22.27 -21.67 2.45
N LEU A 238 21.82 -21.31 1.27
CA LEU A 238 21.43 -19.96 0.95
C LEU A 238 20.07 -19.63 1.57
N MET A 239 19.89 -18.39 1.96
CA MET A 239 18.61 -17.86 2.39
C MET A 239 18.10 -16.80 1.42
N ILE A 240 16.90 -17.00 0.89
CA ILE A 240 16.21 -16.07 0.00
C ILE A 240 14.91 -15.66 0.65
N VAL A 241 14.66 -14.35 0.75
CA VAL A 241 13.41 -13.79 1.28
C VAL A 241 12.72 -12.97 0.20
N THR A 242 11.42 -13.12 0.09
CA THR A 242 10.59 -12.30 -0.80
C THR A 242 9.41 -11.68 -0.03
N LEU A 243 9.10 -10.42 -0.35
CA LEU A 243 8.08 -9.62 0.34
C LEU A 243 7.64 -8.43 -0.53
N PHE A 244 6.66 -7.67 -0.07
CA PHE A 244 6.29 -6.40 -0.67
C PHE A 244 7.42 -5.37 -0.51
N ALA A 245 7.88 -4.81 -1.62
CA ALA A 245 9.02 -3.88 -1.62
C ALA A 245 8.76 -2.57 -0.84
N SER A 246 7.50 -2.17 -0.69
CA SER A 246 7.08 -1.00 0.10
C SER A 246 7.14 -1.22 1.61
N HIS A 247 7.32 -2.48 2.08
CA HIS A 247 7.26 -2.83 3.50
C HIS A 247 8.59 -2.58 4.23
N ILE A 248 8.95 -1.30 4.38
CA ILE A 248 10.26 -0.86 4.92
C ILE A 248 10.53 -1.42 6.33
N ALA A 249 9.51 -1.53 7.18
CA ALA A 249 9.65 -2.11 8.51
C ALA A 249 10.09 -3.59 8.48
N ARG A 250 9.56 -4.37 7.53
CA ARG A 250 9.93 -5.76 7.32
C ARG A 250 11.36 -5.89 6.78
N LEU A 251 11.76 -4.99 5.85
CA LEU A 251 13.14 -4.91 5.36
C LEU A 251 14.13 -4.59 6.49
N HIS A 252 13.76 -3.72 7.43
CA HIS A 252 14.57 -3.42 8.62
C HIS A 252 14.83 -4.69 9.45
N SER A 253 13.79 -5.48 9.74
CA SER A 253 13.91 -6.73 10.48
C SER A 253 14.81 -7.75 9.76
N LEU A 254 14.69 -7.86 8.42
CA LEU A 254 15.54 -8.73 7.60
C LEU A 254 17.02 -8.32 7.67
N ILE A 255 17.31 -7.02 7.64
CA ILE A 255 18.68 -6.50 7.75
C ILE A 255 19.27 -6.83 9.12
N GLU A 256 18.51 -6.61 10.19
CA GLU A 256 18.95 -6.93 11.55
C GLU A 256 19.29 -8.42 11.67
N PHE A 257 18.40 -9.31 11.23
CA PHE A 257 18.63 -10.76 11.34
C PHE A 257 19.72 -11.26 10.40
N GLY A 258 19.83 -10.70 9.18
CA GLY A 258 20.93 -11.00 8.29
C GLY A 258 22.30 -10.67 8.87
N LYS A 259 22.42 -9.53 9.59
CA LYS A 259 23.63 -9.17 10.35
C LYS A 259 23.94 -10.17 11.48
N ARG A 260 22.92 -10.57 12.26
CA ARG A 260 23.07 -11.55 13.34
C ARG A 260 23.56 -12.91 12.82
N LEU A 261 23.15 -13.28 11.59
CA LEU A 261 23.62 -14.49 10.90
C LEU A 261 25.01 -14.32 10.23
N ASN A 262 25.61 -13.13 10.34
CA ASN A 262 26.86 -12.77 9.67
C ASN A 262 26.80 -13.01 8.14
N ARG A 263 25.65 -12.74 7.52
CA ARG A 263 25.43 -12.88 6.08
C ARG A 263 25.54 -11.53 5.36
N LYS A 264 26.12 -11.53 4.16
CA LYS A 264 26.06 -10.38 3.25
C LYS A 264 24.64 -10.23 2.72
N ILE A 265 24.03 -9.09 2.97
CA ILE A 265 22.63 -8.83 2.63
C ILE A 265 22.58 -8.17 1.26
N VAL A 266 21.85 -8.79 0.31
CA VAL A 266 21.78 -8.35 -1.07
C VAL A 266 20.33 -8.20 -1.50
N PHE A 267 19.94 -7.01 -1.91
CA PHE A 267 18.61 -6.68 -2.38
C PHE A 267 18.58 -6.65 -3.91
N LEU A 268 17.69 -7.47 -4.52
CA LEU A 268 17.61 -7.70 -5.95
C LEU A 268 16.23 -7.31 -6.49
N GLY A 269 16.13 -6.18 -7.18
CA GLY A 269 14.90 -5.74 -7.83
C GLY A 269 14.72 -4.23 -7.87
N ARG A 270 14.10 -3.73 -8.93
CA ARG A 270 13.89 -2.28 -9.14
C ARG A 270 13.02 -1.64 -8.05
N SER A 271 11.89 -2.27 -7.73
CA SER A 271 10.97 -1.75 -6.72
C SER A 271 11.61 -1.67 -5.32
N LEU A 272 12.39 -2.68 -4.91
CA LEU A 272 13.15 -2.63 -3.65
C LEU A 272 14.07 -1.41 -3.60
N GLY A 273 14.88 -1.20 -4.64
CA GLY A 273 15.75 -0.04 -4.69
C GLY A 273 14.99 1.30 -4.69
N LYS A 274 13.83 1.38 -5.35
CA LYS A 274 12.98 2.57 -5.37
C LYS A 274 12.50 2.95 -3.98
N TYR A 275 11.82 2.04 -3.30
CA TYR A 275 11.23 2.31 -1.99
C TYR A 275 12.29 2.56 -0.91
N ILE A 276 13.43 1.87 -0.96
CA ILE A 276 14.54 2.09 -0.03
C ILE A 276 15.14 3.47 -0.23
N ARG A 277 15.48 3.86 -1.47
CA ARG A 277 16.04 5.19 -1.75
C ARG A 277 15.10 6.32 -1.33
N ALA A 278 13.79 6.14 -1.55
CA ALA A 278 12.79 7.11 -1.07
C ALA A 278 12.80 7.22 0.46
N ALA A 279 12.86 6.09 1.17
CA ALA A 279 12.90 6.06 2.64
C ALA A 279 14.19 6.69 3.20
N GLU A 280 15.31 6.45 2.56
CA GLU A 280 16.61 7.06 2.93
C GLU A 280 16.62 8.57 2.69
N LYS A 281 16.07 9.02 1.57
CA LYS A 281 16.05 10.44 1.20
C LYS A 281 15.24 11.29 2.18
N VAL A 282 14.21 10.72 2.77
CA VAL A 282 13.41 11.38 3.82
C VAL A 282 13.88 11.08 5.24
N GLY A 283 15.01 10.40 5.40
CA GLY A 283 15.67 10.16 6.69
C GLY A 283 14.99 9.07 7.57
N LEU A 284 14.12 8.23 7.01
CA LEU A 284 13.46 7.16 7.77
C LEU A 284 14.40 6.00 8.11
N VAL A 285 15.33 5.68 7.22
CA VAL A 285 16.29 4.57 7.34
C VAL A 285 17.63 4.93 6.72
N LYS A 286 18.65 4.08 6.92
CA LYS A 286 20.01 4.20 6.31
C LYS A 286 20.51 2.81 5.89
N PHE A 287 19.70 2.08 5.11
CA PHE A 287 19.97 0.70 4.73
C PHE A 287 21.17 0.52 3.82
N SER A 288 21.45 1.47 2.92
CA SER A 288 22.57 1.41 1.96
C SER A 288 23.95 1.28 2.63
N LYS A 289 24.06 1.53 3.94
CA LYS A 289 25.30 1.29 4.71
C LYS A 289 25.52 -0.19 5.04
N ASP A 290 24.46 -0.97 5.08
CA ASP A 290 24.43 -2.33 5.60
C ASP A 290 24.15 -3.38 4.52
N VAL A 291 23.67 -2.95 3.33
CA VAL A 291 23.20 -3.84 2.29
C VAL A 291 23.70 -3.41 0.91
N GLU A 292 23.83 -4.39 0.01
CA GLU A 292 24.07 -4.13 -1.40
C GLU A 292 22.73 -4.14 -2.16
N ILE A 293 22.48 -3.15 -3.02
CA ILE A 293 21.21 -3.01 -3.76
C ILE A 293 21.47 -3.01 -5.25
N TYR A 294 20.92 -4.00 -5.96
CA TYR A 294 21.02 -4.14 -7.40
C TYR A 294 19.65 -4.05 -8.05
N THR A 295 19.49 -3.11 -8.97
CA THR A 295 18.19 -2.77 -9.57
C THR A 295 18.09 -3.15 -11.05
N TYR A 296 19.22 -3.21 -11.76
CA TYR A 296 19.27 -3.47 -13.20
C TYR A 296 19.65 -4.92 -13.49
N ALA A 297 19.06 -5.51 -14.53
CA ALA A 297 19.24 -6.91 -14.89
C ALA A 297 20.72 -7.32 -15.07
N ARG A 298 21.55 -6.44 -15.65
CA ARG A 298 22.99 -6.71 -15.85
C ARG A 298 23.72 -6.86 -14.51
N GLU A 299 23.44 -5.97 -13.57
CA GLU A 299 24.04 -5.98 -12.22
C GLU A 299 23.58 -7.19 -11.42
N ILE A 300 22.27 -7.48 -11.46
CA ILE A 300 21.68 -8.67 -10.82
C ILE A 300 22.34 -9.94 -11.33
N LYS A 301 22.50 -10.09 -12.66
CA LYS A 301 23.20 -11.25 -13.25
C LYS A 301 24.64 -11.38 -12.76
N LYS A 302 25.37 -10.26 -12.69
CA LYS A 302 26.77 -10.25 -12.19
C LYS A 302 26.82 -10.69 -10.73
N LYS A 303 25.93 -10.14 -9.89
CA LYS A 303 25.89 -10.44 -8.45
C LYS A 303 25.48 -11.89 -8.17
N LEU A 304 24.52 -12.43 -8.90
CA LEU A 304 24.13 -13.83 -8.75
C LEU A 304 25.29 -14.80 -9.09
N ARG A 305 26.09 -14.52 -10.14
CA ARG A 305 27.31 -15.31 -10.42
C ARG A 305 28.35 -15.21 -9.30
N GLU A 306 28.48 -14.05 -8.68
CA GLU A 306 29.37 -13.86 -7.52
C GLU A 306 28.90 -14.70 -6.34
N VAL A 307 27.59 -14.71 -6.03
CA VAL A 307 26.99 -15.52 -4.95
C VAL A 307 27.29 -17.01 -5.19
N GLU A 308 27.11 -17.52 -6.41
CA GLU A 308 27.41 -18.91 -6.75
C GLU A 308 28.90 -19.26 -6.55
N LYS A 309 29.80 -18.31 -6.85
CA LYS A 309 31.26 -18.53 -6.80
C LYS A 309 31.84 -18.46 -5.37
N HIS A 310 31.31 -17.55 -4.52
CA HIS A 310 31.97 -17.19 -3.25
C HIS A 310 31.33 -17.79 -2.00
N GLY A 311 30.48 -18.80 -2.15
CA GLY A 311 29.83 -19.48 -1.02
C GLY A 311 28.45 -18.90 -0.70
N ARG A 312 27.45 -19.64 -1.08
CA ARG A 312 26.02 -19.28 -1.03
C ARG A 312 25.52 -19.00 0.39
N ASN A 313 26.00 -19.78 1.34
CA ASN A 313 25.67 -19.66 2.78
C ASN A 313 26.10 -18.32 3.40
N ARG A 314 26.98 -17.57 2.74
CA ARG A 314 27.42 -16.25 3.19
C ARG A 314 26.45 -15.13 2.84
N TYR A 315 25.38 -15.44 2.10
CA TYR A 315 24.45 -14.43 1.58
C TYR A 315 23.04 -14.60 2.11
N LEU A 316 22.37 -13.48 2.29
CA LEU A 316 20.92 -13.34 2.40
C LEU A 316 20.45 -12.55 1.19
N LEU A 317 19.69 -13.19 0.31
CA LEU A 317 19.11 -12.52 -0.86
C LEU A 317 17.68 -12.07 -0.53
N VAL A 318 17.38 -10.81 -0.76
CA VAL A 318 16.02 -10.27 -0.67
C VAL A 318 15.56 -9.90 -2.08
N THR A 319 14.48 -10.53 -2.55
CA THR A 319 14.08 -10.46 -3.96
C THR A 319 12.63 -10.00 -4.12
N THR A 320 12.31 -9.48 -5.31
CA THR A 320 10.92 -9.33 -5.77
C THR A 320 10.37 -10.68 -6.23
N GLY A 321 9.02 -10.82 -6.25
CA GLY A 321 8.37 -12.04 -6.73
C GLY A 321 7.47 -12.72 -5.71
N ASN A 322 7.05 -11.99 -4.68
CA ASN A 322 6.22 -12.52 -3.61
C ASN A 322 4.81 -12.93 -4.05
N GLN A 323 4.30 -12.45 -5.18
CA GLN A 323 3.02 -12.85 -5.78
C GLN A 323 3.21 -13.79 -7.00
N GLY A 324 4.44 -14.18 -7.32
CA GLY A 324 4.74 -15.00 -8.51
C GLY A 324 4.73 -14.21 -9.81
N GLU A 325 4.95 -12.90 -9.75
CA GLU A 325 4.94 -11.98 -10.90
C GLU A 325 6.01 -12.42 -11.93
N LYS A 326 5.61 -12.60 -13.20
CA LYS A 326 6.44 -13.19 -14.26
C LYS A 326 7.80 -12.52 -14.45
N GLU A 327 7.82 -11.19 -14.31
CA GLU A 327 9.01 -10.37 -14.54
C GLU A 327 9.88 -10.18 -13.28
N SER A 328 9.47 -10.76 -12.15
CA SER A 328 10.18 -10.64 -10.88
C SER A 328 11.49 -11.45 -10.86
N VAL A 329 12.38 -11.06 -9.95
CA VAL A 329 13.69 -11.70 -9.81
C VAL A 329 13.57 -13.17 -9.41
N LEU A 330 12.77 -13.48 -8.39
CA LEU A 330 12.61 -14.86 -7.90
C LEU A 330 12.02 -15.79 -8.97
N VAL A 331 11.02 -15.31 -9.74
CA VAL A 331 10.45 -16.10 -10.84
C VAL A 331 11.48 -16.32 -11.95
N LYS A 332 12.26 -15.30 -12.31
CA LYS A 332 13.33 -15.44 -13.31
C LYS A 332 14.45 -16.39 -12.85
N MET A 333 14.80 -16.38 -11.57
CA MET A 333 15.71 -17.36 -10.97
C MET A 333 15.14 -18.78 -11.10
N SER A 334 13.89 -18.99 -10.70
CA SER A 334 13.23 -20.31 -10.75
C SER A 334 13.07 -20.88 -12.18
N LYS A 335 13.08 -20.00 -13.20
CA LYS A 335 12.99 -20.37 -14.61
C LYS A 335 14.35 -20.55 -15.29
N GLY A 336 15.46 -20.34 -14.58
CA GLY A 336 16.81 -20.38 -15.16
C GLY A 336 17.11 -19.21 -16.13
N ILE A 337 16.29 -18.16 -16.15
CA ILE A 337 16.51 -16.95 -16.96
C ILE A 337 17.68 -16.12 -16.40
N LEU A 338 17.89 -16.19 -15.09
CA LEU A 338 19.03 -15.61 -14.40
C LEU A 338 20.07 -16.71 -14.13
N PRO A 339 21.38 -16.38 -14.13
CA PRO A 339 22.46 -17.35 -13.91
C PRO A 339 22.55 -17.71 -12.42
N PHE A 340 21.62 -18.54 -11.97
CA PHE A 340 21.49 -18.99 -10.60
C PHE A 340 20.74 -20.32 -10.55
N GLY A 341 21.27 -21.30 -9.80
CA GLY A 341 20.64 -22.59 -9.56
C GLY A 341 20.18 -22.74 -8.10
N PHE A 342 18.96 -23.19 -7.88
CA PHE A 342 18.52 -23.60 -6.54
C PHE A 342 19.14 -24.95 -6.20
N LEU A 343 19.57 -25.11 -4.94
CA LEU A 343 20.06 -26.37 -4.39
C LEU A 343 19.08 -26.92 -3.35
N PRO A 344 19.06 -28.25 -3.14
CA PRO A 344 18.32 -28.83 -2.05
C PRO A 344 18.65 -28.13 -0.72
N GLU A 345 17.61 -27.96 0.13
CA GLU A 345 17.71 -27.32 1.44
C GLU A 345 18.00 -25.80 1.41
N ASP A 346 18.14 -25.14 0.24
CA ASP A 346 18.09 -23.67 0.21
C ASP A 346 16.78 -23.19 0.84
N HIS A 347 16.82 -22.12 1.63
CA HIS A 347 15.65 -21.57 2.28
C HIS A 347 15.00 -20.47 1.42
N VAL A 348 13.71 -20.63 1.12
CA VAL A 348 12.90 -19.60 0.45
C VAL A 348 11.78 -19.18 1.39
N ILE A 349 11.86 -17.94 1.88
CA ILE A 349 10.94 -17.39 2.86
C ILE A 349 10.03 -16.37 2.18
N PHE A 350 8.72 -16.64 2.22
CA PHE A 350 7.70 -15.71 1.75
C PHE A 350 7.16 -14.90 2.93
N SER A 351 7.69 -13.70 3.10
CA SER A 351 7.25 -12.78 4.15
C SER A 351 6.12 -11.86 3.67
N SER A 352 5.12 -12.48 3.03
CA SER A 352 3.90 -11.86 2.54
C SER A 352 2.79 -12.89 2.40
N ARG A 353 1.54 -12.46 2.45
CA ARG A 353 0.40 -13.25 1.99
C ARG A 353 0.19 -13.09 0.49
N VAL A 354 -0.50 -14.04 -0.10
CA VAL A 354 -1.01 -13.92 -1.46
C VAL A 354 -2.20 -12.96 -1.44
N ILE A 355 -2.17 -11.98 -2.32
CA ILE A 355 -3.34 -11.12 -2.56
C ILE A 355 -4.46 -12.02 -3.12
N PRO A 356 -5.69 -11.96 -2.58
CA PRO A 356 -6.78 -12.88 -2.93
C PRO A 356 -7.40 -12.55 -4.32
N ASP A 357 -6.55 -12.52 -5.32
CA ASP A 357 -6.91 -12.43 -6.74
C ASP A 357 -6.58 -13.77 -7.40
N PRO A 358 -7.47 -14.33 -8.24
CA PRO A 358 -7.30 -15.66 -8.85
C PRO A 358 -5.96 -15.82 -9.56
N LYS A 359 -5.45 -14.76 -10.18
CA LYS A 359 -4.21 -14.74 -10.92
C LYS A 359 -2.98 -14.77 -10.01
N ASN A 360 -3.00 -13.95 -8.95
CA ASN A 360 -1.94 -13.96 -7.96
C ASN A 360 -1.86 -15.33 -7.26
N ILE A 361 -3.00 -15.92 -6.93
CA ILE A 361 -3.09 -17.27 -6.35
C ILE A 361 -2.44 -18.29 -7.29
N LYS A 362 -2.80 -18.26 -8.58
CA LYS A 362 -2.23 -19.16 -9.59
C LYS A 362 -0.72 -18.95 -9.76
N ASN A 363 -0.30 -17.71 -10.01
CA ASN A 363 1.11 -17.39 -10.27
C ASN A 363 2.00 -17.77 -9.08
N ARG A 364 1.52 -17.51 -7.85
CA ARG A 364 2.23 -17.89 -6.64
C ARG A 364 2.31 -19.40 -6.47
N LYS A 365 1.22 -20.13 -6.72
CA LYS A 365 1.21 -21.60 -6.71
C LYS A 365 2.19 -22.17 -7.72
N ASP A 366 2.18 -21.68 -8.96
CA ASP A 366 3.09 -22.11 -10.03
C ASP A 366 4.57 -21.91 -9.64
N LEU A 367 4.88 -20.78 -8.98
CA LEU A 367 6.22 -20.51 -8.45
C LEU A 367 6.59 -21.49 -7.32
N GLU A 368 5.71 -21.70 -6.35
CA GLU A 368 5.96 -22.63 -5.24
C GLU A 368 6.16 -24.06 -5.72
N ASP A 369 5.32 -24.54 -6.64
CA ASP A 369 5.41 -25.89 -7.19
C ASP A 369 6.72 -26.06 -7.99
N LYS A 370 7.21 -25.01 -8.63
CA LYS A 370 8.49 -25.01 -9.29
C LYS A 370 9.67 -25.05 -8.30
N LEU A 371 9.60 -24.28 -7.23
CA LEU A 371 10.60 -24.27 -6.18
C LEU A 371 10.71 -25.62 -5.47
N LYS A 372 9.58 -26.30 -5.22
CA LYS A 372 9.55 -27.66 -4.64
C LYS A 372 10.33 -28.69 -5.49
N LYS A 373 10.34 -28.55 -6.82
CA LYS A 373 11.11 -29.44 -7.70
C LYS A 373 12.63 -29.37 -7.45
N PHE A 374 13.11 -28.23 -6.95
CA PHE A 374 14.51 -28.06 -6.55
C PHE A 374 14.80 -28.57 -5.12
N LYS A 375 13.81 -29.12 -4.42
CA LYS A 375 13.90 -29.61 -3.02
C LYS A 375 14.35 -28.53 -2.04
N VAL A 376 13.99 -27.26 -2.31
CA VAL A 376 14.22 -26.14 -1.38
C VAL A 376 13.22 -26.19 -0.21
N ARG A 377 13.60 -25.66 0.94
CA ARG A 377 12.71 -25.47 2.10
C ARG A 377 11.90 -24.18 1.91
N ILE A 378 10.59 -24.29 1.89
CA ILE A 378 9.69 -23.14 1.68
C ILE A 378 9.00 -22.79 2.98
N PHE A 379 9.19 -21.56 3.47
CA PHE A 379 8.47 -20.99 4.61
C PHE A 379 7.46 -19.96 4.11
N LYS A 380 6.20 -20.09 4.54
CA LYS A 380 5.09 -19.26 4.08
C LYS A 380 4.39 -18.57 5.24
N ASP A 381 3.59 -17.57 4.91
CA ASP A 381 2.72 -16.87 5.86
C ASP A 381 3.46 -16.19 7.02
N ILE A 382 4.74 -15.89 6.83
CA ILE A 382 5.55 -15.09 7.76
C ILE A 382 5.14 -13.62 7.62
N HIS A 383 3.89 -13.33 8.04
CA HIS A 383 3.25 -12.07 7.70
C HIS A 383 2.15 -11.68 8.68
N VAL A 384 2.00 -10.37 8.90
CA VAL A 384 0.80 -9.74 9.46
C VAL A 384 0.31 -8.68 8.49
N SER A 385 -1.02 -8.49 8.44
CA SER A 385 -1.64 -7.49 7.57
C SER A 385 -1.24 -6.06 7.95
N GLY A 386 -1.27 -5.16 6.97
CA GLY A 386 -1.21 -3.71 7.18
C GLY A 386 -2.59 -3.09 7.44
N HIS A 387 -3.68 -3.84 7.15
CA HIS A 387 -5.06 -3.35 7.23
C HIS A 387 -5.73 -3.76 8.53
N ALA A 388 -6.68 -2.92 8.95
CA ALA A 388 -7.57 -3.15 10.08
C ALA A 388 -8.44 -4.40 9.85
N ALA A 389 -8.62 -5.21 10.89
CA ALA A 389 -9.62 -6.26 10.92
C ALA A 389 -10.87 -5.78 11.70
N ARG A 390 -11.92 -6.61 11.76
CA ARG A 390 -13.25 -6.22 12.29
C ARG A 390 -13.19 -5.43 13.61
N GLU A 391 -12.39 -5.89 14.58
CA GLU A 391 -12.34 -5.24 15.90
C GLU A 391 -11.49 -3.95 15.92
N ASP A 392 -10.56 -3.78 14.97
CA ASP A 392 -9.88 -2.48 14.77
C ASP A 392 -10.83 -1.46 14.12
N LEU A 393 -11.68 -1.92 13.18
CA LEU A 393 -12.72 -1.09 12.56
C LEU A 393 -13.77 -0.66 13.60
N ARG A 394 -14.19 -1.57 14.51
CA ARG A 394 -15.05 -1.25 15.65
C ARG A 394 -14.42 -0.17 16.53
N ASP A 395 -13.15 -0.33 16.88
CA ASP A 395 -12.42 0.67 17.68
C ASP A 395 -12.39 2.03 16.94
N MET A 396 -12.13 2.06 15.63
CA MET A 396 -12.12 3.29 14.85
C MET A 396 -13.46 4.01 14.90
N ILE A 397 -14.57 3.30 14.65
CA ILE A 397 -15.92 3.87 14.67
C ILE A 397 -16.23 4.42 16.06
N ASN A 398 -15.94 3.66 17.13
CA ASN A 398 -16.20 4.10 18.52
C ASN A 398 -15.34 5.30 18.94
N ILE A 399 -14.07 5.36 18.53
CA ILE A 399 -13.16 6.47 18.85
C ILE A 399 -13.59 7.75 18.15
N VAL A 400 -13.95 7.64 16.86
CA VAL A 400 -14.26 8.79 16.01
C VAL A 400 -15.72 9.24 16.15
N ASN A 401 -16.62 8.32 16.49
CA ASN A 401 -18.07 8.54 16.68
C ASN A 401 -18.71 9.38 15.56
N PRO A 402 -18.62 8.97 14.28
CA PRO A 402 -19.09 9.76 13.15
C PRO A 402 -20.61 9.75 13.04
N GLN A 403 -21.22 10.78 12.41
CA GLN A 403 -22.66 10.79 12.11
C GLN A 403 -22.99 9.85 10.95
N HIS A 404 -22.12 9.80 9.94
CA HIS A 404 -22.28 8.96 8.76
C HIS A 404 -21.04 8.14 8.46
N ILE A 405 -21.22 6.95 7.88
CA ILE A 405 -20.15 6.05 7.46
C ILE A 405 -20.33 5.68 6.00
N ILE A 406 -19.24 5.68 5.22
CA ILE A 406 -19.20 5.13 3.86
C ILE A 406 -18.08 4.08 3.81
N PRO A 407 -18.42 2.79 3.64
CA PRO A 407 -17.44 1.73 3.39
C PRO A 407 -16.71 1.94 2.05
N PHE A 408 -15.40 1.65 2.00
CA PHE A 408 -14.65 1.68 0.76
C PHE A 408 -13.49 0.67 0.76
N HIS A 409 -12.72 0.62 -0.33
CA HIS A 409 -11.52 -0.20 -0.54
C HIS A 409 -11.80 -1.70 -0.44
N ALA A 410 -12.97 -2.15 -0.90
CA ALA A 410 -13.37 -3.55 -0.87
C ALA A 410 -14.50 -3.84 -1.86
N GLU A 411 -14.66 -5.13 -2.17
CA GLU A 411 -15.83 -5.66 -2.85
C GLU A 411 -17.09 -5.51 -1.99
N ILE A 412 -18.26 -5.50 -2.61
CA ILE A 412 -19.56 -5.27 -1.94
C ILE A 412 -19.76 -6.22 -0.76
N LYS A 413 -19.38 -7.51 -0.89
CA LYS A 413 -19.51 -8.48 0.21
C LYS A 413 -18.76 -8.08 1.48
N LYS A 414 -17.56 -7.48 1.35
CA LYS A 414 -16.76 -6.99 2.46
C LYS A 414 -17.35 -5.70 3.05
N GLN A 415 -17.89 -4.84 2.18
CA GLN A 415 -18.60 -3.65 2.62
C GLN A 415 -19.84 -4.00 3.45
N GLU A 416 -20.58 -5.05 3.07
CA GLU A 416 -21.70 -5.58 3.86
C GLU A 416 -21.26 -5.98 5.27
N SER A 417 -20.10 -6.61 5.42
CA SER A 417 -19.58 -6.96 6.75
C SER A 417 -19.27 -5.73 7.63
N LEU A 418 -18.88 -4.60 7.02
CA LEU A 418 -18.74 -3.34 7.76
C LEU A 418 -20.10 -2.73 8.11
N VAL A 419 -21.10 -2.88 7.23
CA VAL A 419 -22.48 -2.45 7.53
C VAL A 419 -23.02 -3.22 8.73
N GLU A 420 -22.89 -4.56 8.74
CA GLU A 420 -23.29 -5.41 9.87
C GLU A 420 -22.61 -4.97 11.17
N LEU A 421 -21.30 -4.72 11.12
CA LEU A 421 -20.55 -4.20 12.27
C LEU A 421 -21.10 -2.85 12.78
N ALA A 422 -21.41 -1.94 11.85
CA ALA A 422 -21.95 -0.63 12.21
C ALA A 422 -23.36 -0.74 12.80
N GLU A 423 -24.20 -1.65 12.28
CA GLU A 423 -25.53 -1.95 12.83
C GLU A 423 -25.43 -2.50 14.26
N GLU A 424 -24.46 -3.37 14.57
CA GLU A 424 -24.17 -3.84 15.94
C GLU A 424 -23.83 -2.69 16.90
N ILE A 425 -23.23 -1.61 16.41
CA ILE A 425 -22.86 -0.41 17.19
C ILE A 425 -24.05 0.57 17.31
N GLY A 426 -25.11 0.38 16.52
CA GLY A 426 -26.31 1.20 16.56
C GLY A 426 -26.55 2.12 15.37
N TYR A 427 -25.70 2.06 14.34
CA TYR A 427 -25.92 2.80 13.08
C TYR A 427 -27.03 2.14 12.26
N LYS A 428 -27.73 2.92 11.44
CA LYS A 428 -28.86 2.44 10.61
C LYS A 428 -28.47 2.47 9.14
N ARG A 429 -28.59 1.32 8.48
CA ARG A 429 -28.38 1.19 7.04
C ARG A 429 -29.26 2.17 6.25
N GLY A 430 -28.66 2.84 5.27
CA GLY A 430 -29.34 3.81 4.40
C GLY A 430 -29.65 5.16 5.04
N LYS A 431 -29.47 5.29 6.36
CA LYS A 431 -29.59 6.55 7.09
C LYS A 431 -28.23 7.07 7.56
N ASP A 432 -27.52 6.27 8.32
CA ASP A 432 -26.26 6.64 8.95
C ASP A 432 -25.06 5.92 8.27
N ILE A 433 -25.29 4.73 7.69
CA ILE A 433 -24.27 4.03 6.91
C ILE A 433 -24.74 3.83 5.45
N HIS A 434 -23.89 4.17 4.49
CA HIS A 434 -24.22 4.28 3.09
C HIS A 434 -23.35 3.36 2.24
N LEU A 435 -23.93 2.29 1.73
CA LEU A 435 -23.29 1.45 0.72
C LEU A 435 -23.25 2.18 -0.62
N MET A 436 -22.05 2.37 -1.12
CA MET A 436 -21.82 3.08 -2.37
C MET A 436 -21.15 2.17 -3.39
N SER A 437 -21.30 2.49 -4.66
CA SER A 437 -20.54 1.89 -5.75
C SER A 437 -19.80 2.97 -6.54
N ASP A 438 -18.85 2.57 -7.37
CA ASP A 438 -18.07 3.50 -8.19
C ASP A 438 -18.94 4.44 -9.02
N GLY A 439 -18.62 5.71 -8.98
CA GLY A 439 -19.27 6.77 -9.74
C GLY A 439 -20.61 7.29 -9.19
N LYS A 440 -20.99 6.86 -7.98
CA LYS A 440 -22.20 7.37 -7.31
C LYS A 440 -21.90 8.65 -6.53
N LYS A 441 -22.95 9.42 -6.29
CA LYS A 441 -22.91 10.66 -5.50
C LYS A 441 -23.91 10.58 -4.38
N ILE A 442 -23.54 11.11 -3.23
CA ILE A 442 -24.42 11.25 -2.05
C ILE A 442 -24.25 12.65 -1.46
N LYS A 443 -25.34 13.19 -0.94
CA LYS A 443 -25.35 14.43 -0.12
C LYS A 443 -25.42 14.04 1.35
N ILE A 444 -24.60 14.68 2.14
CA ILE A 444 -24.50 14.51 3.59
C ILE A 444 -24.94 15.81 4.26
#